data_21dc1353b8dbe241dabcd6d60d2f6834
#
_entry.id   21dc1353b8dbe241dabcd6d60d2f6834
#
_cell.length_a   1.000
_cell.length_b   1.000
_cell.length_c   1.000
_cell.angle_alpha   90.00
_cell.angle_beta   90.00
_cell.angle_gamma   90.00
#
_symmetry.space_group_name_H-M   'P 1'
#
loop_
_entity.id
_entity.type
_entity.pdbx_description
1 polymer ?
#
loop_
_entity_poly.entity_id
_entity_poly.type
_entity_poly.pdbx_seq_one_letter_code
_entity_poly.pdbx_strand_id
1 'polypeptide(L)'
;SGHKNIVAVKDSARDADRIQTLARRYAGTNFPVLAGCSGLFGHALRWGARGLVPGTANFAPEPHVKMWKAATAGDWEAVDDLQKQISKLNEQYQDGRPLGRSLPLLKAIMAEKGLCGPDVLPPLRRATGPS
;
A
#
# COMPACT_ATOMS: atom_id res chain seq x y z
N SER A 1 -9.07 -18.26 -8.36
CA SER A 1 -9.21 -18.05 -9.79
C SER A 1 -9.25 -19.41 -10.48
N GLY A 2 -10.16 -19.61 -11.43
CA GLY A 2 -10.19 -20.83 -12.27
C GLY A 2 -9.22 -20.77 -13.46
N HIS A 3 -8.48 -19.66 -13.63
CA HIS A 3 -7.58 -19.48 -14.75
C HIS A 3 -6.12 -19.68 -14.32
N LYS A 4 -5.40 -20.61 -14.99
CA LYS A 4 -4.05 -21.04 -14.62
C LYS A 4 -2.99 -19.91 -14.59
N ASN A 5 -3.20 -18.85 -15.37
CA ASN A 5 -2.26 -17.73 -15.47
C ASN A 5 -2.59 -16.57 -14.51
N ILE A 6 -3.69 -16.67 -13.73
CA ILE A 6 -4.05 -15.69 -12.71
C ILE A 6 -3.72 -16.29 -11.34
N VAL A 7 -2.61 -15.89 -10.77
CA VAL A 7 -2.02 -16.52 -9.58
C VAL A 7 -2.20 -15.71 -8.29
N ALA A 8 -2.64 -14.46 -8.37
CA ALA A 8 -2.85 -13.57 -7.24
C ALA A 8 -3.84 -12.46 -7.59
N VAL A 9 -4.32 -11.74 -6.58
CA VAL A 9 -5.05 -10.49 -6.76
C VAL A 9 -4.48 -9.41 -5.84
N LYS A 10 -4.30 -8.20 -6.38
CA LYS A 10 -4.09 -6.98 -5.59
C LYS A 10 -5.38 -6.19 -5.55
N ASP A 11 -5.82 -5.83 -4.36
CA ASP A 11 -6.97 -4.94 -4.16
C ASP A 11 -6.50 -3.59 -3.60
N SER A 12 -6.80 -2.52 -4.33
CA SER A 12 -6.51 -1.12 -3.95
C SER A 12 -7.79 -0.30 -3.72
N ALA A 13 -8.94 -0.94 -3.69
CA ALA A 13 -10.18 -0.28 -3.29
C ALA A 13 -10.07 0.17 -1.83
N ARG A 14 -10.63 1.34 -1.53
CA ARG A 14 -10.73 1.85 -0.16
C ARG A 14 -11.98 1.30 0.53
N ASP A 15 -12.21 0.02 0.37
CA ASP A 15 -13.38 -0.72 0.82
C ASP A 15 -12.94 -1.85 1.75
N ALA A 16 -13.20 -1.66 3.04
CA ALA A 16 -12.79 -2.61 4.09
C ALA A 16 -13.54 -3.94 3.97
N ASP A 17 -14.84 -3.92 3.65
CA ASP A 17 -15.65 -5.14 3.53
C ASP A 17 -15.20 -5.97 2.33
N ARG A 18 -14.87 -5.31 1.25
CA ARG A 18 -14.35 -5.97 0.06
C ARG A 18 -13.02 -6.66 0.31
N ILE A 19 -12.03 -5.97 0.87
CA ILE A 19 -10.72 -6.58 1.13
C ILE A 19 -10.82 -7.67 2.20
N GLN A 20 -11.67 -7.49 3.22
CA GLN A 20 -11.94 -8.51 4.23
C GLN A 20 -12.52 -9.79 3.59
N THR A 21 -13.53 -9.64 2.75
CA THR A 21 -14.18 -10.75 2.04
C THR A 21 -13.18 -11.51 1.17
N LEU A 22 -12.36 -10.77 0.40
CA LEU A 22 -11.33 -11.38 -0.45
C LEU A 22 -10.26 -12.10 0.38
N ALA A 23 -9.71 -11.44 1.40
CA ALA A 23 -8.65 -12.00 2.24
C ALA A 23 -9.11 -13.28 2.94
N ARG A 24 -10.30 -13.27 3.56
CA ARG A 24 -10.87 -14.44 4.23
C ARG A 24 -11.19 -15.58 3.26
N ARG A 25 -11.76 -15.26 2.10
CA ARG A 25 -12.12 -16.27 1.08
C ARG A 25 -10.92 -17.06 0.58
N TYR A 26 -9.78 -16.41 0.45
CA TYR A 26 -8.56 -17.01 -0.11
C TYR A 26 -7.49 -17.32 0.95
N ALA A 27 -7.77 -17.08 2.24
CA ALA A 27 -6.88 -17.46 3.32
C ALA A 27 -6.56 -18.96 3.26
N GLY A 28 -5.28 -19.31 3.43
CA GLY A 28 -4.82 -20.71 3.38
C GLY A 28 -4.81 -21.36 1.99
N THR A 29 -5.23 -20.67 0.93
CA THR A 29 -5.15 -21.17 -0.44
C THR A 29 -3.84 -20.77 -1.14
N ASN A 30 -3.57 -21.33 -2.32
CA ASN A 30 -2.46 -20.93 -3.18
C ASN A 30 -2.73 -19.65 -4.00
N PHE A 31 -3.82 -18.94 -3.72
CA PHE A 31 -4.18 -17.69 -4.39
C PHE A 31 -4.09 -16.50 -3.42
N PRO A 32 -2.92 -15.85 -3.31
CA PRO A 32 -2.72 -14.77 -2.36
C PRO A 32 -3.51 -13.51 -2.73
N VAL A 33 -4.08 -12.89 -1.71
CA VAL A 33 -4.64 -11.54 -1.78
C VAL A 33 -3.59 -10.56 -1.25
N LEU A 34 -3.29 -9.51 -2.02
CA LEU A 34 -2.35 -8.46 -1.69
C LEU A 34 -3.11 -7.16 -1.44
N ALA A 35 -2.84 -6.51 -0.32
CA ALA A 35 -3.46 -5.23 0.02
C ALA A 35 -2.71 -4.07 -0.63
N GLY A 36 -3.44 -3.21 -1.34
CA GLY A 36 -2.91 -2.02 -2.01
C GLY A 36 -3.37 -0.69 -1.39
N CYS A 37 -4.28 -0.72 -0.40
CA CYS A 37 -4.76 0.47 0.30
C CYS A 37 -4.01 0.65 1.62
N SER A 38 -3.19 1.71 1.73
CA SER A 38 -2.31 1.96 2.87
C SER A 38 -3.04 2.07 4.20
N GLY A 39 -4.25 2.61 4.23
CA GLY A 39 -5.06 2.72 5.44
C GLY A 39 -5.62 1.40 5.97
N LEU A 40 -5.54 0.32 5.19
CA LEU A 40 -6.13 -0.98 5.55
C LEU A 40 -5.09 -2.11 5.71
N PHE A 41 -3.80 -1.81 5.68
CA PHE A 41 -2.77 -2.85 5.67
C PHE A 41 -2.81 -3.75 6.92
N GLY A 42 -2.84 -3.18 8.12
CA GLY A 42 -2.91 -3.96 9.35
C GLY A 42 -4.18 -4.83 9.44
N HIS A 43 -5.31 -4.27 9.04
CA HIS A 43 -6.57 -5.03 8.97
C HIS A 43 -6.51 -6.14 7.93
N ALA A 44 -6.03 -5.84 6.73
CA ALA A 44 -5.93 -6.83 5.65
C ALA A 44 -5.06 -8.03 6.06
N LEU A 45 -3.94 -7.79 6.74
CA LEU A 45 -3.06 -8.86 7.26
C LEU A 45 -3.79 -9.71 8.31
N ARG A 46 -4.55 -9.10 9.23
CA ARG A 46 -5.38 -9.83 10.21
C ARG A 46 -6.46 -10.70 9.54
N TRP A 47 -6.98 -10.26 8.41
CA TRP A 47 -7.99 -11.02 7.65
C TRP A 47 -7.41 -12.09 6.74
N GLY A 48 -6.08 -12.21 6.65
CA GLY A 48 -5.41 -13.25 5.89
C GLY A 48 -4.84 -12.82 4.54
N ALA A 49 -4.71 -11.52 4.29
CA ALA A 49 -3.94 -11.03 3.15
C ALA A 49 -2.47 -11.48 3.28
N ARG A 50 -1.88 -11.90 2.16
CA ARG A 50 -0.54 -12.49 2.12
C ARG A 50 0.53 -11.56 1.57
N GLY A 51 0.29 -10.27 1.59
CA GLY A 51 1.27 -9.27 1.20
C GLY A 51 0.69 -7.87 1.07
N LEU A 52 1.59 -6.91 0.95
CA LEU A 52 1.31 -5.50 0.80
C LEU A 52 1.94 -4.96 -0.47
N VAL A 53 1.26 -4.05 -1.15
CA VAL A 53 1.78 -3.35 -2.35
C VAL A 53 1.62 -1.84 -2.14
N PRO A 54 2.43 -1.25 -1.24
CA PRO A 54 2.29 0.12 -0.81
C PRO A 54 2.97 1.13 -1.74
N GLY A 55 2.29 2.24 -2.04
CA GLY A 55 2.91 3.37 -2.73
C GLY A 55 4.00 4.05 -1.88
N THR A 56 3.79 4.13 -0.57
CA THR A 56 4.76 4.68 0.40
C THR A 56 6.08 3.92 0.45
N ALA A 57 6.10 2.64 0.13
CA ALA A 57 7.34 1.84 0.12
C ALA A 57 8.32 2.26 -0.98
N ASN A 58 7.90 3.06 -1.95
CA ASN A 58 8.82 3.63 -2.94
C ASN A 58 9.83 4.60 -2.32
N PHE A 59 9.52 5.20 -1.17
CA PHE A 59 10.42 6.12 -0.48
C PHE A 59 10.69 5.78 0.99
N ALA A 60 9.90 4.87 1.58
CA ALA A 60 10.04 4.39 2.95
C ALA A 60 9.61 2.91 3.05
N PRO A 61 10.42 1.95 2.58
CA PRO A 61 10.08 0.54 2.59
C PRO A 61 10.14 -0.10 3.99
N GLU A 62 10.98 0.42 4.90
CA GLU A 62 11.29 -0.21 6.18
C GLU A 62 10.07 -0.46 7.07
N PRO A 63 9.12 0.48 7.30
CA PRO A 63 7.96 0.23 8.14
C PRO A 63 7.05 -0.85 7.57
N HIS A 64 7.00 -1.02 6.25
CA HIS A 64 6.20 -2.07 5.61
C HIS A 64 6.81 -3.46 5.81
N VAL A 65 8.15 -3.56 5.71
CA VAL A 65 8.87 -4.81 6.00
C VAL A 65 8.73 -5.18 7.48
N LYS A 66 8.83 -4.20 8.39
CA LYS A 66 8.61 -4.42 9.82
C LYS A 66 7.18 -4.89 10.10
N MET A 67 6.17 -4.24 9.48
CA MET A 67 4.77 -4.63 9.64
C MET A 67 4.52 -6.06 9.15
N TRP A 68 5.09 -6.45 8.03
CA TRP A 68 4.99 -7.83 7.54
C TRP A 68 5.60 -8.82 8.52
N LYS A 69 6.80 -8.53 9.04
CA LYS A 69 7.47 -9.39 10.04
C LYS A 69 6.68 -9.48 11.33
N ALA A 70 6.15 -8.37 11.85
CA ALA A 70 5.31 -8.35 13.05
C ALA A 70 4.04 -9.20 12.85
N ALA A 71 3.35 -9.02 11.71
CA ALA A 71 2.15 -9.79 11.39
C ALA A 71 2.43 -11.30 11.29
N THR A 72 3.55 -11.69 10.67
CA THR A 72 3.94 -13.11 10.58
C THR A 72 4.34 -13.71 11.93
N ALA A 73 4.82 -12.89 12.87
CA ALA A 73 5.11 -13.29 14.25
C ALA A 73 3.87 -13.26 15.17
N GLY A 74 2.73 -12.73 14.69
CA GLY A 74 1.53 -12.57 15.50
C GLY A 74 1.58 -11.37 16.47
N ASP A 75 2.56 -10.48 16.30
CA ASP A 75 2.70 -9.24 17.08
C ASP A 75 1.78 -8.15 16.52
N TRP A 76 0.53 -8.22 16.94
CA TRP A 76 -0.51 -7.32 16.44
C TRP A 76 -0.44 -5.92 17.02
N GLU A 77 0.18 -5.74 18.18
CA GLU A 77 0.42 -4.41 18.77
C GLU A 77 1.44 -3.64 17.92
N ALA A 78 2.55 -4.27 17.57
CA ALA A 78 3.52 -3.68 16.65
C ALA A 78 2.92 -3.39 15.26
N VAL A 79 2.01 -4.23 14.76
CA VAL A 79 1.29 -3.98 13.50
C VAL A 79 0.46 -2.71 13.59
N ASP A 80 -0.25 -2.47 14.70
CA ASP A 80 -1.08 -1.27 14.89
C ASP A 80 -0.24 0.01 14.96
N ASP A 81 0.90 -0.04 15.64
CA ASP A 81 1.81 1.12 15.71
C ASP A 81 2.46 1.42 14.35
N LEU A 82 2.86 0.39 13.62
CA LEU A 82 3.37 0.53 12.26
C LEU A 82 2.29 1.03 11.29
N GLN A 83 1.02 0.65 11.48
CA GLN A 83 -0.09 1.19 10.71
C GLN A 83 -0.23 2.70 10.90
N LYS A 84 -0.11 3.21 12.14
CA LYS A 84 -0.14 4.66 12.41
C LYS A 84 1.03 5.38 11.71
N GLN A 85 2.22 4.80 11.75
CA GLN A 85 3.40 5.35 11.08
C GLN A 85 3.21 5.39 9.56
N ILE A 86 2.73 4.29 8.96
CA ILE A 86 2.48 4.19 7.52
C ILE A 86 1.39 5.19 7.09
N SER A 87 0.34 5.37 7.91
CA SER A 87 -0.70 6.35 7.62
C SER A 87 -0.15 7.77 7.54
N LYS A 88 0.72 8.18 8.47
CA LYS A 88 1.41 9.49 8.42
C LYS A 88 2.29 9.66 7.18
N LEU A 89 2.98 8.60 6.75
CA LEU A 89 3.75 8.62 5.51
C LEU A 89 2.85 8.80 4.29
N ASN A 90 1.70 8.15 4.29
CA ASN A 90 0.73 8.21 3.20
C ASN A 90 0.08 9.61 3.07
N GLU A 91 -0.12 10.32 4.17
CA GLU A 91 -0.65 11.70 4.20
C GLU A 91 0.24 12.68 3.42
N GLN A 92 1.55 12.44 3.34
CA GLN A 92 2.49 13.32 2.64
C GLN A 92 2.15 13.49 1.15
N TYR A 93 1.54 12.49 0.51
CA TYR A 93 1.23 12.59 -0.91
C TYR A 93 -0.23 12.24 -1.25
N GLN A 94 -0.90 11.39 -0.48
CA GLN A 94 -2.24 10.91 -0.83
C GLN A 94 -3.36 11.71 -0.17
N ASP A 95 -3.46 11.77 1.14
CA ASP A 95 -4.37 12.59 1.95
C ASP A 95 -5.69 13.00 1.24
N GLY A 96 -6.48 12.01 0.81
CA GLY A 96 -7.72 12.25 0.07
C GLY A 96 -7.56 12.74 -1.38
N ARG A 97 -6.36 13.03 -1.83
CA ARG A 97 -6.11 13.54 -3.19
C ARG A 97 -6.42 12.50 -4.26
N PRO A 98 -6.92 12.92 -5.43
CA PRO A 98 -7.06 12.03 -6.58
C PRO A 98 -5.68 11.61 -7.11
N LEU A 99 -5.61 10.44 -7.76
CA LEU A 99 -4.35 9.88 -8.28
C LEU A 99 -3.57 10.84 -9.18
N GLY A 100 -4.28 11.67 -9.96
CA GLY A 100 -3.65 12.68 -10.82
C GLY A 100 -2.85 13.74 -10.06
N ARG A 101 -3.10 13.92 -8.76
CA ARG A 101 -2.33 14.81 -7.88
C ARG A 101 -1.39 14.03 -6.95
N SER A 102 -1.82 12.89 -6.42
CA SER A 102 -1.01 12.12 -5.48
C SER A 102 0.21 11.47 -6.12
N LEU A 103 0.12 10.96 -7.35
CA LEU A 103 1.26 10.33 -8.01
C LEU A 103 2.40 11.32 -8.35
N PRO A 104 2.13 12.53 -8.86
CA PRO A 104 3.19 13.54 -9.01
C PRO A 104 3.86 13.94 -7.69
N LEU A 105 3.10 14.04 -6.58
CA LEU A 105 3.66 14.31 -5.25
C LEU A 105 4.55 13.16 -4.77
N LEU A 106 4.11 11.92 -4.94
CA LEU A 106 4.94 10.75 -4.65
C LEU A 106 6.27 10.80 -5.42
N LYS A 107 6.22 11.14 -6.71
CA LYS A 107 7.41 11.31 -7.56
C LYS A 107 8.33 12.42 -7.04
N ALA A 108 7.76 13.54 -6.59
CA ALA A 108 8.54 14.65 -6.01
C ALA A 108 9.28 14.21 -4.74
N ILE A 109 8.59 13.52 -3.81
CA ILE A 109 9.21 12.96 -2.60
C ILE A 109 10.36 12.01 -2.93
N MET A 110 10.16 11.13 -3.92
CA MET A 110 11.20 10.22 -4.37
C MET A 110 12.40 10.97 -4.97
N ALA A 111 12.14 12.05 -5.73
CA ALA A 111 13.20 12.88 -6.32
C ALA A 111 14.01 13.61 -5.27
N GLU A 112 13.38 14.18 -4.23
CA GLU A 112 14.06 14.80 -3.09
C GLU A 112 14.99 13.82 -2.36
N LYS A 113 14.66 12.55 -2.37
CA LYS A 113 15.50 11.47 -1.81
C LYS A 113 16.56 10.93 -2.79
N GLY A 114 16.67 11.50 -3.98
CA GLY A 114 17.63 11.07 -4.99
C GLY A 114 17.31 9.71 -5.65
N LEU A 115 16.08 9.20 -5.50
CA LEU A 115 15.70 7.87 -6.01
C LEU A 115 15.34 7.90 -7.50
N CYS A 116 14.87 9.02 -8.02
CA CYS A 116 14.51 9.20 -9.44
C CYS A 116 14.34 10.69 -9.77
N GLY A 117 14.09 11.02 -11.04
CA GLY A 117 13.63 12.35 -11.42
C GLY A 117 12.16 12.60 -11.05
N PRO A 118 11.73 13.89 -10.95
CA PRO A 118 10.36 14.24 -10.56
C PRO A 118 9.35 14.15 -11.72
N ASP A 119 9.81 13.76 -12.91
CA ASP A 119 8.97 13.76 -14.10
C ASP A 119 7.95 12.62 -14.07
N VAL A 120 6.77 12.91 -14.62
CA VAL A 120 5.66 11.97 -14.78
C VAL A 120 5.24 11.93 -16.24
N LEU A 121 4.65 10.81 -16.67
CA LEU A 121 4.13 10.66 -18.03
C LEU A 121 2.72 11.26 -18.15
N PRO A 122 2.35 11.79 -19.32
CA PRO A 122 0.97 12.17 -19.61
C PRO A 122 -0.01 11.02 -19.35
N PRO A 123 -1.23 11.30 -18.88
CA PRO A 123 -1.86 12.61 -18.69
C PRO A 123 -1.50 13.32 -17.36
N LEU A 124 -0.59 12.76 -16.56
CA LEU A 124 -0.15 13.39 -15.33
C LEU A 124 0.66 14.66 -15.63
N ARG A 125 0.66 15.58 -14.66
CA ARG A 125 1.48 16.80 -14.69
C ARG A 125 2.39 16.80 -13.49
N ARG A 126 3.63 17.26 -13.68
CA ARG A 126 4.61 17.41 -12.60
C ARG A 126 4.01 18.22 -11.44
N ALA A 127 4.30 17.83 -10.21
CA ALA A 127 3.91 18.63 -9.05
C ALA A 127 4.62 19.98 -9.13
N THR A 128 3.85 21.06 -9.10
CA THR A 128 4.36 22.43 -9.00
C THR A 128 4.33 22.82 -7.54
N GLY A 129 5.52 22.93 -6.90
CA GLY A 129 5.76 23.54 -5.59
C GLY A 129 4.88 23.06 -4.42
N PRO A 130 5.23 23.43 -3.18
CA PRO A 130 4.34 23.21 -2.04
C PRO A 130 3.08 24.08 -2.20
N SER A 131 1.92 23.44 -2.14
CA SER A 131 0.62 24.13 -2.01
C SER A 131 0.39 24.48 -0.58
#